data_31987697622da127db3cbefcc5a41dc0
#
_entry.id   31987697622da127db3cbefcc5a41dc0
#
_cell.length_a   1.000
_cell.length_b   1.000
_cell.length_c   1.000
_cell.angle_alpha   90.00
_cell.angle_beta   90.00
_cell.angle_gamma   90.00
#
_symmetry.space_group_name_H-M   'P 1'
#
loop_
_entity.id
_entity.type
_entity.pdbx_description
1 polymer ?
#
loop_
_entity_poly.entity_id
_entity_poly.type
_entity_poly.pdbx_seq_one_letter_code
_entity_poly.pdbx_strand_id
1 'polypeptide(L)'
;MGLNRKTAVIGTAIAAPPPDDPRSLEELLYDVTQAALIDAGMSIEAIDGIVVGSNDQFDGRAISVMMASGSVGGVDRDILSTPSAGEHAFVMATLRIASGLYETHLVVSWSPTEASSMAETQRLGADPYFHRKLPLDELAGAALQANSIASATPGVHDLATRIAELNLNNGSHAYPAAAAQTAEAGALPWPLRDGMVSAPATGAVALVIASENYVAAKGLTNIAWVNGMGWATESGYLGDRDLNQAEALEAARDRAYADAGITNPLETLDVVELTDASPYQQLLVSEVLGLSARADWESDVATGIFTKHSALAVNPSGGVASFNPVFCTGLIRIAEAANQVRGTAGAHQVKGAKNALAHAASGFAMMY
;
A
#
# COMPACT_ATOMS: atom_id res chain seq x y z
N MET A 1 17.88 8.74 9.79
CA MET A 1 17.91 8.40 11.24
C MET A 1 17.76 6.90 11.31
N GLY A 2 18.86 6.15 11.46
CA GLY A 2 18.78 4.69 11.54
C GLY A 2 17.98 4.29 12.78
N LEU A 3 17.11 3.27 12.64
CA LEU A 3 16.38 2.71 13.77
C LEU A 3 17.37 2.06 14.74
N ASN A 4 17.23 2.30 16.04
CA ASN A 4 18.09 1.74 17.08
C ASN A 4 18.01 0.21 17.18
N ARG A 5 16.95 -0.40 16.66
CA ARG A 5 16.72 -1.85 16.58
C ARG A 5 16.15 -2.19 15.21
N LYS A 6 16.66 -3.24 14.59
CA LYS A 6 16.10 -3.76 13.35
C LYS A 6 14.77 -4.44 13.61
N THR A 7 13.88 -4.30 12.63
CA THR A 7 12.57 -4.94 12.63
C THR A 7 12.45 -5.83 11.40
N ALA A 8 11.81 -6.97 11.55
CA ALA A 8 11.49 -7.88 10.46
C ALA A 8 9.99 -8.14 10.36
N VAL A 9 9.47 -8.28 9.15
CA VAL A 9 8.18 -8.89 8.89
C VAL A 9 8.38 -10.40 8.92
N ILE A 10 7.65 -11.07 9.82
CA ILE A 10 7.79 -12.52 10.07
C ILE A 10 6.53 -13.30 9.70
N GLY A 11 5.40 -12.62 9.51
CA GLY A 11 4.14 -13.21 9.04
C GLY A 11 3.28 -12.17 8.36
N THR A 12 2.50 -12.62 7.38
CA THR A 12 1.59 -11.77 6.59
C THR A 12 0.32 -12.53 6.23
N ALA A 13 -0.78 -11.81 6.12
CA ALA A 13 -2.00 -12.32 5.49
C ALA A 13 -2.75 -11.16 4.81
N ILE A 14 -3.31 -11.44 3.64
CA ILE A 14 -4.14 -10.50 2.88
C ILE A 14 -5.47 -11.19 2.61
N ALA A 15 -6.56 -10.53 2.96
CA ALA A 15 -7.91 -10.96 2.65
C ALA A 15 -8.48 -10.09 1.52
N ALA A 16 -8.69 -10.70 0.36
CA ALA A 16 -9.30 -10.11 -0.83
C ALA A 16 -10.58 -10.88 -1.16
N PRO A 17 -11.67 -10.66 -0.41
CA PRO A 17 -12.90 -11.39 -0.59
C PRO A 17 -13.61 -11.03 -1.89
N PRO A 18 -14.45 -11.92 -2.47
CA PRO A 18 -15.35 -11.55 -3.53
C PRO A 18 -16.40 -10.52 -3.04
N PRO A 19 -17.08 -9.79 -3.96
CA PRO A 19 -18.06 -8.77 -3.59
C PRO A 19 -19.25 -9.29 -2.76
N ASP A 20 -19.58 -10.56 -2.91
CA ASP A 20 -20.70 -11.26 -2.27
C ASP A 20 -20.24 -12.12 -1.07
N ASP A 21 -19.09 -11.84 -0.49
CA ASP A 21 -18.61 -12.55 0.70
C ASP A 21 -19.59 -12.39 1.86
N PRO A 22 -20.11 -13.47 2.43
CA PRO A 22 -21.12 -13.40 3.50
C PRO A 22 -20.55 -13.07 4.89
N ARG A 23 -19.21 -13.04 5.04
CA ARG A 23 -18.57 -12.77 6.34
C ARG A 23 -18.78 -11.34 6.77
N SER A 24 -19.02 -11.15 8.06
CA SER A 24 -18.95 -9.84 8.69
C SER A 24 -17.51 -9.29 8.66
N LEU A 25 -17.35 -7.98 8.84
CA LEU A 25 -16.02 -7.39 8.96
C LEU A 25 -15.24 -7.97 10.14
N GLU A 26 -15.90 -8.25 11.26
CA GLU A 26 -15.30 -8.88 12.45
C GLU A 26 -14.76 -10.29 12.15
N GLU A 27 -15.50 -11.09 11.38
CA GLU A 27 -15.05 -12.42 10.95
C GLU A 27 -13.88 -12.31 10.00
N LEU A 28 -13.93 -11.36 9.04
CA LEU A 28 -12.82 -11.11 8.11
C LEU A 28 -11.54 -10.70 8.85
N LEU A 29 -11.66 -9.81 9.85
CA LEU A 29 -10.53 -9.37 10.67
C LEU A 29 -9.96 -10.52 11.53
N TYR A 30 -10.82 -11.34 12.08
CA TYR A 30 -10.38 -12.52 12.83
C TYR A 30 -9.61 -13.48 11.93
N ASP A 31 -10.15 -13.82 10.77
CA ASP A 31 -9.54 -14.76 9.82
C ASP A 31 -8.18 -14.27 9.35
N VAL A 32 -8.06 -12.99 8.95
CA VAL A 32 -6.78 -12.44 8.46
C VAL A 32 -5.75 -12.34 9.58
N THR A 33 -6.19 -12.05 10.81
CA THR A 33 -5.32 -12.02 12.00
C THR A 33 -4.77 -13.42 12.28
N GLN A 34 -5.65 -14.44 12.32
CA GLN A 34 -5.22 -15.81 12.55
C GLN A 34 -4.28 -16.31 11.44
N ALA A 35 -4.57 -15.99 10.20
CA ALA A 35 -3.73 -16.37 9.07
C ALA A 35 -2.32 -15.77 9.17
N ALA A 36 -2.19 -14.49 9.55
CA ALA A 36 -0.88 -13.85 9.75
C ALA A 36 -0.10 -14.45 10.93
N LEU A 37 -0.79 -14.79 12.03
CA LEU A 37 -0.17 -15.48 13.16
C LEU A 37 0.31 -16.89 12.79
N ILE A 38 -0.48 -17.64 12.03
CA ILE A 38 -0.10 -18.97 11.52
C ILE A 38 1.12 -18.87 10.61
N ASP A 39 1.16 -17.90 9.69
CA ASP A 39 2.30 -17.66 8.81
C ASP A 39 3.57 -17.29 9.58
N ALA A 40 3.42 -16.55 10.70
CA ALA A 40 4.53 -16.24 11.62
C ALA A 40 4.93 -17.41 12.53
N GLY A 41 4.16 -18.51 12.56
CA GLY A 41 4.36 -19.61 13.52
C GLY A 41 4.14 -19.19 14.98
N MET A 42 3.23 -18.24 15.22
CA MET A 42 2.99 -17.65 16.53
C MET A 42 1.52 -17.78 16.94
N SER A 43 1.29 -17.69 18.24
CA SER A 43 -0.05 -17.47 18.81
C SER A 43 -0.18 -16.01 19.27
N ILE A 44 -1.42 -15.57 19.48
CA ILE A 44 -1.72 -14.19 19.90
C ILE A 44 -1.08 -13.84 21.25
N GLU A 45 -0.84 -14.82 22.13
CA GLU A 45 -0.19 -14.63 23.44
C GLU A 45 1.27 -14.19 23.33
N ALA A 46 1.90 -14.40 22.17
CA ALA A 46 3.28 -13.98 21.91
C ALA A 46 3.37 -12.57 21.26
N ILE A 47 2.24 -11.89 21.13
CA ILE A 47 2.16 -10.52 20.61
C ILE A 47 2.12 -9.54 21.79
N ASP A 48 3.12 -8.64 21.86
CA ASP A 48 3.24 -7.65 22.92
C ASP A 48 2.28 -6.47 22.72
N GLY A 49 2.01 -6.08 21.48
CA GLY A 49 1.11 -4.98 21.18
C GLY A 49 0.52 -5.06 19.77
N ILE A 50 -0.56 -4.32 19.56
CA ILE A 50 -1.29 -4.27 18.30
C ILE A 50 -1.37 -2.82 17.84
N VAL A 51 -1.13 -2.58 16.55
CA VAL A 51 -1.40 -1.29 15.92
C VAL A 51 -2.37 -1.50 14.76
N VAL A 52 -3.48 -0.76 14.79
CA VAL A 52 -4.49 -0.82 13.74
C VAL A 52 -4.52 0.48 12.95
N GLY A 53 -4.67 0.35 11.62
CA GLY A 53 -4.91 1.46 10.69
C GLY A 53 -6.34 1.38 10.17
N SER A 54 -7.17 2.37 10.50
CA SER A 54 -8.57 2.43 10.07
C SER A 54 -9.04 3.86 9.92
N ASN A 55 -10.14 4.05 9.19
CA ASN A 55 -10.78 5.35 9.06
C ASN A 55 -12.20 5.30 9.60
N ASP A 56 -12.43 5.97 10.74
CA ASP A 56 -13.71 5.97 11.44
C ASP A 56 -14.87 6.49 10.58
N GLN A 57 -14.60 7.49 9.74
CA GLN A 57 -15.63 8.06 8.86
C GLN A 57 -16.05 7.07 7.77
N PHE A 58 -15.08 6.37 7.20
CA PHE A 58 -15.35 5.37 6.17
C PHE A 58 -16.02 4.13 6.75
N ASP A 59 -15.59 3.69 7.91
CA ASP A 59 -16.23 2.59 8.65
C ASP A 59 -17.63 2.93 9.15
N GLY A 60 -18.03 4.21 9.11
CA GLY A 60 -19.31 4.68 9.60
C GLY A 60 -19.48 4.55 11.12
N ARG A 61 -18.39 4.51 11.85
CA ARG A 61 -18.33 4.35 13.31
C ARG A 61 -17.53 5.49 13.96
N ALA A 62 -17.88 5.81 15.18
CA ALA A 62 -17.19 6.87 15.92
C ALA A 62 -15.77 6.45 16.36
N ILE A 63 -15.57 5.15 16.63
CA ILE A 63 -14.28 4.59 17.06
C ILE A 63 -14.16 3.16 16.51
N SER A 64 -13.59 3.02 15.32
CA SER A 64 -13.49 1.74 14.62
C SER A 64 -12.66 0.69 15.38
N VAL A 65 -11.61 1.12 16.11
CA VAL A 65 -10.75 0.21 16.87
C VAL A 65 -11.52 -0.54 17.99
N MET A 66 -12.57 0.04 18.54
CA MET A 66 -13.38 -0.65 19.57
C MET A 66 -14.11 -1.88 19.01
N MET A 67 -14.61 -1.78 17.80
CA MET A 67 -15.23 -2.89 17.10
C MET A 67 -14.20 -3.97 16.76
N ALA A 68 -13.06 -3.58 16.20
CA ALA A 68 -12.03 -4.49 15.75
C ALA A 68 -11.26 -5.16 16.89
N SER A 69 -11.21 -4.56 18.09
CA SER A 69 -10.32 -4.98 19.17
C SER A 69 -10.45 -6.47 19.56
N GLY A 70 -11.66 -7.01 19.60
CA GLY A 70 -11.89 -8.43 19.88
C GLY A 70 -11.35 -9.34 18.78
N SER A 71 -11.67 -9.02 17.53
CA SER A 71 -11.30 -9.82 16.35
C SER A 71 -9.80 -9.85 16.09
N VAL A 72 -9.08 -8.74 16.37
CA VAL A 72 -7.62 -8.66 16.24
C VAL A 72 -6.85 -9.14 17.47
N GLY A 73 -7.57 -9.66 18.49
CA GLY A 73 -6.94 -10.19 19.71
C GLY A 73 -6.49 -9.12 20.71
N GLY A 74 -7.11 -7.93 20.70
CA GLY A 74 -6.75 -6.80 21.56
C GLY A 74 -7.18 -6.91 23.03
N VAL A 75 -7.90 -7.96 23.43
CA VAL A 75 -8.33 -8.15 24.81
C VAL A 75 -7.09 -8.37 25.70
N ASP A 76 -7.00 -7.60 26.78
CA ASP A 76 -5.87 -7.60 27.73
C ASP A 76 -4.50 -7.28 27.09
N ARG A 77 -4.48 -6.57 25.94
CA ARG A 77 -3.26 -6.16 25.23
C ARG A 77 -3.23 -4.66 24.96
N ASP A 78 -2.03 -4.18 24.76
CA ASP A 78 -1.79 -2.80 24.30
C ASP A 78 -2.22 -2.68 22.83
N ILE A 79 -3.31 -1.97 22.58
CA ILE A 79 -3.81 -1.68 21.24
C ILE A 79 -3.79 -0.18 20.97
N LEU A 80 -3.22 0.20 19.83
CA LEU A 80 -3.14 1.59 19.35
C LEU A 80 -3.80 1.70 17.98
N SER A 81 -4.56 2.78 17.76
CA SER A 81 -5.12 3.10 16.44
C SER A 81 -4.40 4.28 15.81
N THR A 82 -4.14 4.18 14.51
CA THR A 82 -3.79 5.32 13.66
C THR A 82 -5.02 5.69 12.82
N PRO A 83 -5.48 6.96 12.85
CA PRO A 83 -6.71 7.37 12.17
C PRO A 83 -6.51 7.61 10.68
N SER A 84 -5.65 6.83 10.04
CA SER A 84 -5.31 6.95 8.63
C SER A 84 -5.06 5.58 8.00
N ALA A 85 -4.36 5.53 6.89
CA ALA A 85 -4.10 4.30 6.16
C ALA A 85 -3.14 3.33 6.88
N GLY A 86 -3.17 2.07 6.49
CA GLY A 86 -2.49 0.97 7.18
C GLY A 86 -0.97 1.07 7.20
N GLU A 87 -0.35 1.73 6.22
CA GLU A 87 1.09 1.97 6.20
C GLU A 87 1.57 2.81 7.39
N HIS A 88 0.75 3.77 7.86
CA HIS A 88 1.07 4.53 9.07
C HIS A 88 1.03 3.67 10.33
N ALA A 89 0.15 2.66 10.37
CA ALA A 89 0.15 1.67 11.44
C ALA A 89 1.46 0.87 11.45
N PHE A 90 1.97 0.51 10.27
CA PHE A 90 3.26 -0.18 10.14
C PHE A 90 4.43 0.69 10.61
N VAL A 91 4.48 1.96 10.20
CA VAL A 91 5.50 2.91 10.70
C VAL A 91 5.44 3.01 12.22
N MET A 92 4.25 3.21 12.79
CA MET A 92 4.08 3.32 14.23
C MET A 92 4.52 2.06 14.97
N ALA A 93 4.14 0.88 14.50
CA ALA A 93 4.52 -0.40 15.09
C ALA A 93 6.05 -0.62 15.03
N THR A 94 6.67 -0.27 13.91
CA THR A 94 8.12 -0.36 13.74
C THR A 94 8.85 0.59 14.71
N LEU A 95 8.38 1.83 14.87
CA LEU A 95 8.94 2.78 15.84
C LEU A 95 8.78 2.29 17.29
N ARG A 96 7.67 1.63 17.61
CA ARG A 96 7.44 1.02 18.95
C ARG A 96 8.43 -0.12 19.22
N ILE A 97 8.72 -0.99 18.24
CA ILE A 97 9.79 -2.00 18.38
C ILE A 97 11.16 -1.32 18.52
N ALA A 98 11.45 -0.31 17.70
CA ALA A 98 12.69 0.43 17.75
C ALA A 98 12.93 1.15 19.09
N SER A 99 11.85 1.50 19.83
CA SER A 99 11.95 2.07 21.17
C SER A 99 12.54 1.10 22.22
N GLY A 100 12.51 -0.20 21.95
CA GLY A 100 12.99 -1.23 22.86
C GLY A 100 11.96 -1.71 23.89
N LEU A 101 10.75 -1.16 23.89
CA LEU A 101 9.70 -1.55 24.83
C LEU A 101 8.93 -2.80 24.39
N TYR A 102 8.99 -3.14 23.10
CA TYR A 102 8.25 -4.24 22.48
C TYR A 102 9.17 -5.12 21.65
N GLU A 103 8.93 -6.42 21.66
CA GLU A 103 9.64 -7.38 20.83
C GLU A 103 8.81 -7.77 19.59
N THR A 104 7.47 -7.74 19.71
CA THR A 104 6.54 -8.18 18.66
C THR A 104 5.35 -7.23 18.54
N HIS A 105 4.89 -7.01 17.32
CA HIS A 105 3.63 -6.31 17.05
C HIS A 105 2.82 -7.03 15.97
N LEU A 106 1.50 -7.01 16.15
CA LEU A 106 0.55 -7.27 15.11
C LEU A 106 0.10 -5.92 14.52
N VAL A 107 0.14 -5.80 13.19
CA VAL A 107 -0.31 -4.62 12.45
C VAL A 107 -1.48 -5.04 11.59
N VAL A 108 -2.65 -4.40 11.75
CA VAL A 108 -3.87 -4.75 11.01
C VAL A 108 -4.48 -3.52 10.39
N SER A 109 -4.99 -3.65 9.17
CA SER A 109 -5.78 -2.61 8.51
C SER A 109 -6.90 -3.22 7.70
N TRP A 110 -7.95 -2.46 7.49
CA TRP A 110 -9.13 -2.89 6.73
C TRP A 110 -9.82 -1.74 6.03
N SER A 111 -10.67 -2.08 5.08
CA SER A 111 -11.51 -1.15 4.33
C SER A 111 -12.82 -1.85 3.98
N PRO A 112 -13.94 -1.56 4.67
CA PRO A 112 -15.27 -2.03 4.29
C PRO A 112 -15.87 -1.11 3.23
N THR A 113 -16.55 -1.67 2.23
CA THR A 113 -17.23 -0.86 1.19
C THR A 113 -18.70 -0.65 1.49
N GLU A 114 -19.28 -1.45 2.38
CA GLU A 114 -20.70 -1.42 2.74
C GLU A 114 -21.07 -0.31 3.72
N ALA A 115 -20.09 0.27 4.42
CA ALA A 115 -20.36 1.20 5.52
C ALA A 115 -20.61 2.64 5.05
N SER A 116 -19.79 3.16 4.14
CA SER A 116 -19.87 4.53 3.64
C SER A 116 -19.36 4.67 2.21
N SER A 117 -19.87 5.67 1.50
CA SER A 117 -19.33 6.05 0.20
C SER A 117 -17.94 6.68 0.34
N MET A 118 -16.95 6.20 -0.43
CA MET A 118 -15.60 6.77 -0.44
C MET A 118 -15.60 8.26 -0.78
N ALA A 119 -16.30 8.66 -1.83
CA ALA A 119 -16.39 10.06 -2.25
C ALA A 119 -17.00 10.95 -1.14
N GLU A 120 -18.00 10.45 -0.44
CA GLU A 120 -18.60 11.18 0.70
C GLU A 120 -17.65 11.29 1.88
N THR A 121 -16.97 10.21 2.22
CA THR A 121 -15.96 10.17 3.28
C THR A 121 -14.83 11.16 3.00
N GLN A 122 -14.32 11.19 1.79
CA GLN A 122 -13.25 12.12 1.37
C GLN A 122 -13.72 13.58 1.42
N ARG A 123 -14.96 13.85 1.00
CA ARG A 123 -15.55 15.18 1.12
C ARG A 123 -15.70 15.62 2.59
N LEU A 124 -16.11 14.71 3.48
CA LEU A 124 -16.21 15.01 4.92
C LEU A 124 -14.85 15.28 5.56
N GLY A 125 -13.82 14.54 5.14
CA GLY A 125 -12.42 14.75 5.58
C GLY A 125 -11.78 16.01 5.01
N ALA A 126 -12.32 16.56 3.92
CA ALA A 126 -11.77 17.76 3.28
C ALA A 126 -12.02 19.02 4.08
N ASP A 127 -11.13 20.02 3.94
CA ASP A 127 -11.26 21.34 4.56
C ASP A 127 -12.64 21.95 4.32
N PRO A 128 -13.38 22.35 5.37
CA PRO A 128 -14.78 22.78 5.26
C PRO A 128 -14.96 24.12 4.54
N TYR A 129 -13.93 24.95 4.49
CA TYR A 129 -14.04 26.30 3.94
C TYR A 129 -13.72 26.36 2.45
N PHE A 130 -12.72 25.59 2.00
CA PHE A 130 -12.21 25.66 0.65
C PHE A 130 -12.57 24.42 -0.18
N HIS A 131 -12.23 23.20 0.28
CA HIS A 131 -12.31 22.00 -0.51
C HIS A 131 -13.65 21.27 -0.43
N ARG A 132 -14.30 21.23 0.73
CA ARG A 132 -15.56 20.45 0.92
C ARG A 132 -16.69 20.84 -0.04
N LYS A 133 -16.67 22.06 -0.55
CA LYS A 133 -17.67 22.56 -1.51
C LYS A 133 -17.35 22.18 -2.96
N LEU A 134 -16.14 21.74 -3.24
CA LEU A 134 -15.72 21.32 -4.57
C LEU A 134 -16.05 19.83 -4.73
N PRO A 135 -16.42 19.37 -5.95
CA PRO A 135 -16.62 17.96 -6.22
C PRO A 135 -15.27 17.25 -6.42
N LEU A 136 -14.38 17.41 -5.44
CA LEU A 136 -13.05 16.77 -5.44
C LEU A 136 -13.11 15.54 -4.56
N ASP A 137 -12.92 14.39 -5.19
CA ASP A 137 -12.64 13.11 -4.58
C ASP A 137 -11.30 12.60 -5.10
N GLU A 138 -10.90 11.41 -4.68
CA GLU A 138 -9.64 10.81 -5.10
C GLU A 138 -9.57 10.57 -6.61
N LEU A 139 -10.69 10.22 -7.24
CA LEU A 139 -10.78 10.03 -8.68
C LEU A 139 -10.57 11.34 -9.44
N ALA A 140 -11.19 12.43 -8.98
CA ALA A 140 -10.98 13.76 -9.55
C ALA A 140 -9.54 14.24 -9.35
N GLY A 141 -8.94 13.98 -8.17
CA GLY A 141 -7.54 14.28 -7.89
C GLY A 141 -6.58 13.50 -8.81
N ALA A 142 -6.81 12.21 -8.99
CA ALA A 142 -6.04 11.37 -9.92
C ALA A 142 -6.16 11.86 -11.37
N ALA A 143 -7.36 12.30 -11.80
CA ALA A 143 -7.56 12.84 -13.14
C ALA A 143 -6.83 14.18 -13.35
N LEU A 144 -6.83 15.07 -12.35
CA LEU A 144 -6.08 16.33 -12.41
C LEU A 144 -4.57 16.07 -12.52
N GLN A 145 -4.04 15.13 -11.73
CA GLN A 145 -2.64 14.72 -11.83
C GLN A 145 -2.32 14.12 -13.21
N ALA A 146 -3.16 13.18 -13.67
CA ALA A 146 -3.02 12.56 -14.98
C ALA A 146 -3.03 13.59 -16.12
N ASN A 147 -3.91 14.60 -16.05
CA ASN A 147 -3.98 15.68 -17.02
C ASN A 147 -2.72 16.56 -16.99
N SER A 148 -2.19 16.86 -15.81
CA SER A 148 -0.94 17.62 -15.65
C SER A 148 0.23 16.87 -16.30
N ILE A 149 0.37 15.56 -16.01
CA ILE A 149 1.41 14.70 -16.60
C ILE A 149 1.25 14.61 -18.12
N ALA A 150 0.03 14.41 -18.61
CA ALA A 150 -0.26 14.30 -20.04
C ALA A 150 0.04 15.60 -20.81
N SER A 151 -0.18 16.74 -20.17
CA SER A 151 0.14 18.05 -20.76
C SER A 151 1.65 18.26 -20.89
N ALA A 152 2.45 17.68 -20.00
CA ALA A 152 3.90 17.79 -20.00
C ALA A 152 4.60 16.67 -20.81
N THR A 153 3.91 15.56 -21.10
CA THR A 153 4.52 14.36 -21.70
C THR A 153 3.68 13.86 -22.89
N PRO A 154 4.00 14.27 -24.11
CA PRO A 154 3.32 13.77 -25.31
C PRO A 154 3.39 12.23 -25.41
N GLY A 155 2.28 11.59 -25.80
CA GLY A 155 2.23 10.13 -25.98
C GLY A 155 1.99 9.32 -24.70
N VAL A 156 1.98 9.94 -23.52
CA VAL A 156 1.83 9.22 -22.24
C VAL A 156 0.53 8.46 -22.10
N HIS A 157 -0.53 8.81 -22.84
CA HIS A 157 -1.81 8.10 -22.80
C HIS A 157 -1.71 6.64 -23.24
N ASP A 158 -0.91 6.36 -24.27
CA ASP A 158 -0.69 4.99 -24.75
C ASP A 158 0.15 4.18 -23.75
N LEU A 159 1.13 4.83 -23.12
CA LEU A 159 1.93 4.22 -22.07
C LEU A 159 1.07 3.87 -20.84
N ALA A 160 0.23 4.80 -20.39
CA ALA A 160 -0.70 4.59 -19.29
C ALA A 160 -1.66 3.43 -19.57
N THR A 161 -2.14 3.29 -20.81
CA THR A 161 -3.00 2.16 -21.22
C THR A 161 -2.27 0.82 -21.09
N ARG A 162 -1.01 0.74 -21.57
CA ARG A 162 -0.21 -0.48 -21.48
C ARG A 162 0.11 -0.87 -20.03
N ILE A 163 0.39 0.12 -19.18
CA ILE A 163 0.61 -0.11 -17.74
C ILE A 163 -0.65 -0.64 -17.08
N ALA A 164 -1.83 -0.06 -17.38
CA ALA A 164 -3.10 -0.55 -16.86
C ALA A 164 -3.32 -2.02 -17.24
N GLU A 165 -3.12 -2.37 -18.51
CA GLU A 165 -3.26 -3.75 -19.00
C GLU A 165 -2.28 -4.70 -18.28
N LEU A 166 -1.03 -4.29 -18.06
CA LEU A 166 -0.05 -5.07 -17.32
C LEU A 166 -0.47 -5.31 -15.88
N ASN A 167 -0.90 -4.25 -15.17
CA ASN A 167 -1.35 -4.35 -13.78
C ASN A 167 -2.57 -5.25 -13.64
N LEU A 168 -3.58 -5.10 -14.50
CA LEU A 168 -4.76 -5.98 -14.50
C LEU A 168 -4.39 -7.44 -14.76
N ASN A 169 -3.48 -7.71 -15.70
CA ASN A 169 -3.00 -9.06 -15.95
C ASN A 169 -2.26 -9.63 -14.72
N ASN A 170 -1.39 -8.87 -14.08
CA ASN A 170 -0.69 -9.29 -12.87
C ASN A 170 -1.68 -9.57 -11.73
N GLY A 171 -2.64 -8.66 -11.50
CA GLY A 171 -3.64 -8.80 -10.47
C GLY A 171 -4.57 -9.99 -10.63
N SER A 172 -4.85 -10.40 -11.87
CA SER A 172 -5.64 -11.61 -12.12
C SER A 172 -4.99 -12.88 -11.56
N HIS A 173 -3.69 -12.86 -11.35
CA HIS A 173 -2.94 -13.95 -10.72
C HIS A 173 -2.82 -13.79 -9.19
N ALA A 174 -2.72 -12.55 -8.72
CA ALA A 174 -2.56 -12.26 -7.29
C ALA A 174 -3.92 -12.27 -6.54
N TYR A 175 -4.93 -11.64 -7.13
CA TYR A 175 -6.24 -11.40 -6.51
C TYR A 175 -7.39 -11.81 -7.45
N PRO A 176 -7.51 -13.09 -7.83
CA PRO A 176 -8.48 -13.51 -8.84
C PRO A 176 -9.94 -13.24 -8.44
N ALA A 177 -10.26 -13.23 -7.16
CA ALA A 177 -11.63 -12.93 -6.67
C ALA A 177 -11.94 -11.43 -6.68
N ALA A 178 -10.93 -10.58 -6.44
CA ALA A 178 -11.09 -9.12 -6.41
C ALA A 178 -10.95 -8.49 -7.80
N ALA A 179 -10.17 -9.08 -8.70
CA ALA A 179 -9.96 -8.59 -10.06
C ALA A 179 -11.23 -8.53 -10.91
N ALA A 180 -12.33 -9.17 -10.47
CA ALA A 180 -13.64 -9.07 -11.09
C ALA A 180 -14.39 -7.75 -10.77
N GLN A 181 -13.89 -6.95 -9.85
CA GLN A 181 -14.50 -5.69 -9.42
C GLN A 181 -13.95 -4.51 -10.26
N THR A 182 -14.26 -4.47 -11.52
CA THR A 182 -14.02 -3.26 -12.33
C THR A 182 -14.94 -2.14 -11.84
N ALA A 183 -14.45 -0.90 -11.85
CA ALA A 183 -15.26 0.27 -11.54
C ALA A 183 -16.59 0.19 -12.31
N GLU A 184 -17.72 0.38 -11.61
CA GLU A 184 -19.00 0.53 -12.30
C GLU A 184 -18.82 1.56 -13.43
N ALA A 185 -19.35 1.23 -14.61
CA ALA A 185 -19.22 2.03 -15.83
C ALA A 185 -19.93 3.39 -15.67
N GLY A 186 -19.30 4.27 -14.88
CA GLY A 186 -19.58 5.70 -14.86
C GLY A 186 -18.59 6.41 -15.79
N ALA A 187 -18.93 7.57 -16.30
CA ALA A 187 -18.02 8.37 -17.10
C ALA A 187 -16.82 8.80 -16.21
N LEU A 188 -15.66 8.18 -16.44
CA LEU A 188 -14.44 8.58 -15.77
C LEU A 188 -14.03 10.00 -16.19
N PRO A 189 -13.51 10.82 -15.27
CA PRO A 189 -12.99 12.13 -15.62
C PRO A 189 -11.76 11.99 -16.51
N TRP A 190 -11.74 12.77 -17.59
CA TRP A 190 -10.62 12.77 -18.54
C TRP A 190 -9.30 13.18 -17.84
N PRO A 191 -8.15 12.55 -18.11
CA PRO A 191 -7.88 11.57 -19.19
C PRO A 191 -8.00 10.10 -18.79
N LEU A 192 -8.57 9.79 -17.63
CA LEU A 192 -8.72 8.42 -17.15
C LEU A 192 -9.69 7.64 -18.07
N ARG A 193 -9.43 6.35 -18.23
CA ARG A 193 -10.21 5.41 -19.04
C ARG A 193 -10.52 4.15 -18.24
N ASP A 194 -11.45 3.36 -18.71
CA ASP A 194 -11.79 2.06 -18.15
C ASP A 194 -10.54 1.18 -18.02
N GLY A 195 -10.40 0.52 -16.88
CA GLY A 195 -9.24 -0.31 -16.54
C GLY A 195 -8.03 0.47 -15.96
N MET A 196 -8.03 1.80 -15.95
CA MET A 196 -6.96 2.60 -15.36
C MET A 196 -7.14 2.86 -13.87
N VAL A 197 -8.34 2.72 -13.36
CA VAL A 197 -8.68 2.92 -11.94
C VAL A 197 -9.58 1.78 -11.48
N SER A 198 -9.45 1.41 -10.22
CA SER A 198 -10.26 0.36 -9.62
C SER A 198 -11.31 0.95 -8.68
N ALA A 199 -12.48 0.32 -8.64
CA ALA A 199 -13.46 0.64 -7.61
C ALA A 199 -12.92 0.30 -6.22
N PRO A 200 -13.36 1.03 -5.18
CA PRO A 200 -13.12 0.61 -3.80
C PRO A 200 -13.63 -0.82 -3.57
N ALA A 201 -12.82 -1.63 -2.88
CA ALA A 201 -13.13 -3.01 -2.56
C ALA A 201 -13.09 -3.23 -1.03
N THR A 202 -13.87 -4.19 -0.54
CA THR A 202 -13.70 -4.69 0.81
C THR A 202 -12.42 -5.50 0.90
N GLY A 203 -11.62 -5.28 1.96
CA GLY A 203 -10.40 -6.03 2.19
C GLY A 203 -9.82 -5.80 3.57
N ALA A 204 -8.92 -6.70 3.95
CA ALA A 204 -8.15 -6.58 5.18
C ALA A 204 -6.74 -7.15 5.00
N VAL A 205 -5.81 -6.68 5.82
CA VAL A 205 -4.43 -7.14 5.83
C VAL A 205 -3.89 -7.15 7.24
N ALA A 206 -3.13 -8.18 7.57
CA ALA A 206 -2.44 -8.32 8.86
C ALA A 206 -0.98 -8.69 8.64
N LEU A 207 -0.09 -8.05 9.39
CA LEU A 207 1.33 -8.37 9.44
C LEU A 207 1.77 -8.62 10.88
N VAL A 208 2.63 -9.61 11.06
CA VAL A 208 3.37 -9.81 12.30
C VAL A 208 4.78 -9.32 12.09
N ILE A 209 5.22 -8.37 12.93
CA ILE A 209 6.57 -7.83 12.92
C ILE A 209 7.28 -8.12 14.24
N ALA A 210 8.58 -8.32 14.17
CA ALA A 210 9.39 -8.65 15.34
C ALA A 210 10.74 -7.94 15.34
N SER A 211 11.29 -7.74 16.51
CA SER A 211 12.64 -7.22 16.72
C SER A 211 13.71 -8.22 16.29
N GLU A 212 14.91 -7.73 16.00
CA GLU A 212 16.08 -8.58 15.74
C GLU A 212 16.39 -9.54 16.90
N ASN A 213 16.16 -9.11 18.15
CA ASN A 213 16.37 -9.95 19.31
C ASN A 213 15.40 -11.13 19.36
N TYR A 214 14.11 -10.87 19.08
CA TYR A 214 13.12 -11.93 19.01
C TYR A 214 13.41 -12.92 17.88
N VAL A 215 13.75 -12.40 16.70
CA VAL A 215 14.13 -13.20 15.53
C VAL A 215 15.31 -14.12 15.87
N ALA A 216 16.35 -13.57 16.48
CA ALA A 216 17.53 -14.34 16.89
C ALA A 216 17.19 -15.38 17.97
N ALA A 217 16.43 -15.01 18.99
CA ALA A 217 16.05 -15.90 20.09
C ALA A 217 15.19 -17.08 19.63
N LYS A 218 14.36 -16.88 18.59
CA LYS A 218 13.50 -17.92 17.99
C LYS A 218 14.14 -18.65 16.81
N GLY A 219 15.30 -18.20 16.32
CA GLY A 219 15.97 -18.79 15.16
C GLY A 219 15.15 -18.67 13.86
N LEU A 220 14.41 -17.58 13.68
CA LEU A 220 13.56 -17.38 12.50
C LEU A 220 14.43 -17.08 11.28
N THR A 221 14.14 -17.73 10.16
CA THR A 221 14.92 -17.62 8.91
C THR A 221 14.09 -17.13 7.72
N ASN A 222 12.79 -17.42 7.68
CA ASN A 222 11.90 -16.97 6.60
C ASN A 222 11.28 -15.61 6.94
N ILE A 223 12.08 -14.55 6.83
CA ILE A 223 11.74 -13.21 7.29
C ILE A 223 12.12 -12.15 6.23
N ALA A 224 11.48 -10.99 6.27
CA ALA A 224 11.87 -9.84 5.48
C ALA A 224 12.28 -8.68 6.42
N TRP A 225 13.56 -8.29 6.36
CA TRP A 225 14.10 -7.18 7.15
C TRP A 225 13.63 -5.84 6.62
N VAL A 226 13.24 -4.95 7.51
CA VAL A 226 13.00 -3.54 7.21
C VAL A 226 14.35 -2.81 7.28
N ASN A 227 14.94 -2.55 6.12
CA ASN A 227 16.26 -1.95 6.02
C ASN A 227 16.23 -0.42 5.98
N GLY A 228 15.12 0.17 5.54
CA GLY A 228 14.94 1.62 5.51
C GLY A 228 13.47 1.99 5.43
N MET A 229 13.14 3.14 5.99
CA MET A 229 11.81 3.73 5.94
C MET A 229 11.91 5.24 5.75
N GLY A 230 10.94 5.79 5.01
CA GLY A 230 10.77 7.22 4.87
C GLY A 230 9.31 7.57 4.71
N TRP A 231 8.91 8.69 5.27
CA TRP A 231 7.57 9.25 5.11
C TRP A 231 7.64 10.77 5.08
N ALA A 232 6.74 11.39 4.34
CA ALA A 232 6.61 12.83 4.23
C ALA A 232 5.19 13.20 3.79
N THR A 233 4.83 14.45 3.94
CA THR A 233 3.51 14.97 3.59
C THR A 233 3.66 16.23 2.76
N GLU A 234 2.87 16.34 1.70
CA GLU A 234 2.71 17.55 0.88
C GLU A 234 1.54 18.41 1.36
N SER A 235 1.37 19.58 0.72
CA SER A 235 0.19 20.41 0.95
C SER A 235 -1.11 19.65 0.65
N GLY A 236 -2.09 19.75 1.55
CA GLY A 236 -3.43 19.22 1.34
C GLY A 236 -4.24 19.93 0.26
N TYR A 237 -3.74 21.06 -0.26
CA TYR A 237 -4.39 21.87 -1.29
C TYR A 237 -3.77 21.55 -2.65
N LEU A 238 -4.53 20.91 -3.55
CA LEU A 238 -4.04 20.54 -4.89
C LEU A 238 -3.55 21.74 -5.70
N GLY A 239 -4.11 22.92 -5.48
CA GLY A 239 -3.71 24.16 -6.15
C GLY A 239 -2.35 24.74 -5.70
N ASP A 240 -1.80 24.28 -4.58
CA ASP A 240 -0.48 24.69 -4.07
C ASP A 240 0.65 23.76 -4.55
N ARG A 241 0.30 22.74 -5.34
CA ARG A 241 1.22 21.69 -5.76
C ARG A 241 1.41 21.67 -7.27
N ASP A 242 2.63 21.37 -7.71
CA ASP A 242 2.87 20.92 -9.09
C ASP A 242 2.53 19.43 -9.19
N LEU A 243 1.40 19.10 -9.79
CA LEU A 243 0.93 17.72 -9.92
C LEU A 243 1.80 16.85 -10.85
N ASN A 244 2.78 17.44 -11.54
CA ASN A 244 3.83 16.73 -12.28
C ASN A 244 5.02 16.31 -11.42
N GLN A 245 5.01 16.64 -10.14
CA GLN A 245 6.06 16.37 -9.18
C GLN A 245 5.47 15.68 -7.95
N ALA A 246 6.33 15.09 -7.12
CA ALA A 246 5.98 14.50 -5.85
C ALA A 246 7.10 14.75 -4.84
N GLU A 247 7.22 16.00 -4.38
CA GLU A 247 8.31 16.46 -3.50
C GLU A 247 8.35 15.69 -2.18
N ALA A 248 7.18 15.39 -1.61
CA ALA A 248 7.13 14.58 -0.39
C ALA A 248 7.63 13.15 -0.63
N LEU A 249 7.34 12.56 -1.80
CA LEU A 249 7.88 11.25 -2.16
C LEU A 249 9.40 11.30 -2.33
N GLU A 250 9.95 12.37 -2.91
CA GLU A 250 11.41 12.56 -2.98
C GLU A 250 12.02 12.56 -1.58
N ALA A 251 11.44 13.32 -0.66
CA ALA A 251 11.92 13.38 0.71
C ALA A 251 11.79 12.04 1.46
N ALA A 252 10.71 11.29 1.23
CA ALA A 252 10.50 9.97 1.80
C ALA A 252 11.51 8.95 1.22
N ARG A 253 11.67 8.92 -0.12
CA ARG A 253 12.66 8.10 -0.84
C ARG A 253 14.06 8.33 -0.31
N ASP A 254 14.49 9.57 -0.21
CA ASP A 254 15.86 9.91 0.20
C ASP A 254 16.19 9.38 1.60
N ARG A 255 15.22 9.45 2.52
CA ARG A 255 15.35 8.87 3.86
C ARG A 255 15.44 7.34 3.81
N ALA A 256 14.50 6.70 3.10
CA ALA A 256 14.45 5.25 3.00
C ALA A 256 15.71 4.68 2.33
N TYR A 257 16.17 5.31 1.25
CA TYR A 257 17.37 4.90 0.52
C TYR A 257 18.64 5.11 1.34
N ALA A 258 18.75 6.24 2.05
CA ALA A 258 19.90 6.49 2.93
C ALA A 258 19.98 5.46 4.06
N ASP A 259 18.85 5.14 4.71
CA ASP A 259 18.80 4.15 5.78
C ASP A 259 19.13 2.73 5.26
N ALA A 260 18.65 2.37 4.06
CA ALA A 260 18.90 1.08 3.42
C ALA A 260 20.25 0.99 2.69
N GLY A 261 20.98 2.10 2.54
CA GLY A 261 22.24 2.16 1.78
C GLY A 261 22.06 2.01 0.27
N ILE A 262 20.89 2.37 -0.27
CA ILE A 262 20.58 2.29 -1.71
C ILE A 262 21.14 3.53 -2.40
N THR A 263 22.09 3.33 -3.31
CA THR A 263 22.68 4.38 -4.16
C THR A 263 22.24 4.25 -5.61
N ASN A 264 21.94 3.02 -6.05
CA ASN A 264 21.39 2.73 -7.38
C ASN A 264 20.21 1.76 -7.21
N PRO A 265 18.95 2.23 -7.31
CA PRO A 265 17.78 1.39 -7.11
C PRO A 265 17.66 0.28 -8.18
N LEU A 266 18.06 0.55 -9.44
CA LEU A 266 17.99 -0.43 -10.52
C LEU A 266 18.94 -1.63 -10.35
N GLU A 267 20.04 -1.45 -9.64
CA GLU A 267 20.99 -2.53 -9.32
C GLU A 267 20.67 -3.24 -8.00
N THR A 268 19.91 -2.56 -7.13
CA THR A 268 19.68 -3.04 -5.77
C THR A 268 18.34 -3.73 -5.60
N LEU A 269 17.29 -3.19 -6.25
CA LEU A 269 15.93 -3.67 -6.08
C LEU A 269 15.58 -4.75 -7.12
N ASP A 270 14.91 -5.80 -6.67
CA ASP A 270 14.35 -6.86 -7.51
C ASP A 270 12.86 -6.65 -7.75
N VAL A 271 12.16 -6.06 -6.76
CA VAL A 271 10.70 -5.87 -6.77
C VAL A 271 10.34 -4.52 -6.20
N VAL A 272 9.35 -3.88 -6.82
CA VAL A 272 8.71 -2.66 -6.30
C VAL A 272 7.20 -2.83 -6.33
N GLU A 273 6.55 -2.68 -5.18
CA GLU A 273 5.10 -2.70 -5.03
C GLU A 273 4.61 -1.28 -4.73
N LEU A 274 3.80 -0.73 -5.62
CA LEU A 274 3.35 0.66 -5.57
C LEU A 274 1.87 0.75 -5.20
N THR A 275 1.52 1.74 -4.37
CA THR A 275 0.17 2.28 -4.30
C THR A 275 0.07 3.38 -5.36
N ASP A 276 -0.69 3.12 -6.40
CA ASP A 276 -0.87 3.96 -7.57
C ASP A 276 -2.37 4.18 -7.83
N ALA A 277 -2.83 5.41 -7.71
CA ALA A 277 -4.24 5.76 -8.01
C ALA A 277 -4.55 5.69 -9.51
N SER A 278 -3.51 5.73 -10.36
CA SER A 278 -3.64 5.61 -11.81
C SER A 278 -2.29 5.22 -12.45
N PRO A 279 -2.27 4.70 -13.68
CA PRO A 279 -1.04 4.41 -14.41
C PRO A 279 -0.15 5.66 -14.64
N TYR A 280 -0.73 6.84 -14.70
CA TYR A 280 0.02 8.10 -14.80
C TYR A 280 0.81 8.36 -13.51
N GLN A 281 0.18 8.12 -12.36
CA GLN A 281 0.86 8.21 -11.08
C GLN A 281 1.96 7.14 -10.96
N GLN A 282 1.74 5.92 -11.43
CA GLN A 282 2.78 4.89 -11.46
C GLN A 282 4.03 5.35 -12.23
N LEU A 283 3.87 6.00 -13.38
CA LEU A 283 4.98 6.57 -14.14
C LEU A 283 5.72 7.64 -13.35
N LEU A 284 4.99 8.60 -12.77
CA LEU A 284 5.58 9.65 -11.95
C LEU A 284 6.32 9.08 -10.74
N VAL A 285 5.71 8.15 -10.02
CA VAL A 285 6.33 7.47 -8.87
C VAL A 285 7.59 6.72 -9.30
N SER A 286 7.56 6.04 -10.45
CA SER A 286 8.73 5.34 -10.98
C SER A 286 9.87 6.30 -11.31
N GLU A 287 9.58 7.48 -11.84
CA GLU A 287 10.57 8.55 -12.07
C GLU A 287 11.18 9.02 -10.75
N VAL A 288 10.33 9.38 -9.78
CA VAL A 288 10.78 9.89 -8.49
C VAL A 288 11.60 8.86 -7.73
N LEU A 289 11.24 7.58 -7.79
CA LEU A 289 12.00 6.49 -7.17
C LEU A 289 13.30 6.14 -7.92
N GLY A 290 13.57 6.77 -9.08
CA GLY A 290 14.75 6.50 -9.88
C GLY A 290 14.72 5.17 -10.64
N LEU A 291 13.52 4.64 -10.94
CA LEU A 291 13.33 3.38 -11.65
C LEU A 291 13.28 3.57 -13.17
N SER A 292 12.78 4.71 -13.64
CA SER A 292 12.67 5.04 -15.06
C SER A 292 12.61 6.55 -15.21
N ALA A 293 13.55 7.14 -15.96
CA ALA A 293 13.50 8.56 -16.26
C ALA A 293 12.36 8.86 -17.23
N ARG A 294 11.76 10.04 -17.14
CA ARG A 294 10.63 10.44 -17.99
C ARG A 294 10.93 10.31 -19.49
N ALA A 295 12.16 10.61 -19.89
CA ALA A 295 12.60 10.48 -21.28
C ALA A 295 12.66 9.03 -21.78
N ASP A 296 12.75 8.07 -20.85
CA ASP A 296 12.91 6.65 -21.14
C ASP A 296 11.60 5.86 -20.99
N TRP A 297 10.52 6.46 -20.49
CA TRP A 297 9.26 5.78 -20.24
C TRP A 297 8.74 4.96 -21.42
N GLU A 298 8.81 5.50 -22.65
CA GLU A 298 8.33 4.81 -23.85
C GLU A 298 9.16 3.54 -24.10
N SER A 299 10.48 3.65 -24.07
CA SER A 299 11.38 2.52 -24.30
C SER A 299 11.27 1.48 -23.19
N ASP A 300 11.16 1.90 -21.95
CA ASP A 300 11.09 1.04 -20.78
C ASP A 300 9.78 0.22 -20.75
N VAL A 301 8.65 0.85 -21.03
CA VAL A 301 7.37 0.14 -21.17
C VAL A 301 7.38 -0.80 -22.37
N ALA A 302 7.97 -0.37 -23.51
CA ALA A 302 8.05 -1.19 -24.73
C ALA A 302 8.94 -2.42 -24.56
N THR A 303 10.04 -2.30 -23.82
CA THR A 303 10.96 -3.42 -23.54
C THR A 303 10.49 -4.32 -22.39
N GLY A 304 9.46 -3.91 -21.66
CA GLY A 304 8.87 -4.70 -20.57
C GLY A 304 9.75 -4.78 -19.33
N ILE A 305 10.52 -3.72 -19.03
CA ILE A 305 11.40 -3.69 -17.85
C ILE A 305 10.65 -3.77 -16.52
N PHE A 306 9.33 -3.50 -16.54
CA PHE A 306 8.48 -3.56 -15.35
C PHE A 306 7.75 -4.89 -15.16
N THR A 307 7.97 -5.87 -16.03
CA THR A 307 7.30 -7.17 -15.92
C THR A 307 7.97 -8.06 -14.86
N LYS A 308 7.24 -9.04 -14.33
CA LYS A 308 7.78 -10.02 -13.36
C LYS A 308 8.93 -10.89 -13.88
N HIS A 309 9.25 -10.81 -15.17
CA HIS A 309 10.34 -11.54 -15.82
C HIS A 309 11.57 -10.68 -16.09
N SER A 310 11.51 -9.39 -15.81
CA SER A 310 12.62 -8.45 -15.96
C SER A 310 13.53 -8.45 -14.73
N ALA A 311 14.63 -7.71 -14.82
CA ALA A 311 15.56 -7.54 -13.70
C ALA A 311 14.90 -6.83 -12.51
N LEU A 312 13.98 -5.90 -12.78
CA LEU A 312 13.16 -5.21 -11.80
C LEU A 312 11.68 -5.40 -12.14
N ALA A 313 10.92 -5.99 -11.23
CA ALA A 313 9.48 -6.14 -11.37
C ALA A 313 8.74 -5.01 -10.63
N VAL A 314 7.83 -4.32 -11.31
CA VAL A 314 6.96 -3.31 -10.71
C VAL A 314 5.53 -3.84 -10.67
N ASN A 315 4.88 -3.74 -9.51
CA ASN A 315 3.53 -4.22 -9.26
C ASN A 315 3.29 -5.66 -9.77
N PRO A 316 4.11 -6.65 -9.42
CA PRO A 316 3.81 -8.03 -9.77
C PRO A 316 2.49 -8.53 -9.19
N SER A 317 1.99 -7.91 -8.12
CA SER A 317 0.66 -8.15 -7.56
C SER A 317 -0.47 -7.40 -8.29
N GLY A 318 -0.15 -6.50 -9.22
CA GLY A 318 -1.12 -5.72 -10.01
C GLY A 318 -1.47 -4.34 -9.44
N GLY A 319 -0.84 -3.91 -8.34
CA GLY A 319 -1.06 -2.58 -7.78
C GLY A 319 -2.50 -2.33 -7.30
N VAL A 320 -2.85 -1.06 -7.14
CA VAL A 320 -4.21 -0.63 -6.75
C VAL A 320 -5.22 -0.90 -7.86
N ALA A 321 -4.81 -0.85 -9.12
CA ALA A 321 -5.69 -1.14 -10.27
C ALA A 321 -6.35 -2.53 -10.18
N SER A 322 -5.74 -3.49 -9.49
CA SER A 322 -6.22 -4.86 -9.37
C SER A 322 -6.94 -5.15 -8.06
N PHE A 323 -6.59 -4.47 -6.99
CA PHE A 323 -7.25 -4.61 -5.68
C PHE A 323 -7.11 -3.33 -4.88
N ASN A 324 -8.24 -2.65 -4.65
CA ASN A 324 -8.30 -1.33 -4.01
C ASN A 324 -9.12 -1.32 -2.71
N PRO A 325 -8.66 -1.95 -1.63
CA PRO A 325 -9.25 -1.78 -0.30
C PRO A 325 -8.69 -0.51 0.37
N VAL A 326 -8.94 0.61 -0.19
CA VAL A 326 -8.50 1.99 -0.02
C VAL A 326 -7.54 2.26 1.14
N PHE A 327 -7.98 2.08 2.40
CA PHE A 327 -7.17 2.40 3.59
C PHE A 327 -6.12 1.36 3.95
N CYS A 328 -6.17 0.18 3.35
CA CYS A 328 -5.15 -0.84 3.57
C CYS A 328 -4.22 -1.08 2.37
N THR A 329 -4.36 -0.32 1.27
CA THR A 329 -3.53 -0.50 0.07
C THR A 329 -2.04 -0.41 0.36
N GLY A 330 -1.59 0.58 1.13
CA GLY A 330 -0.18 0.74 1.48
C GLY A 330 0.36 -0.42 2.33
N LEU A 331 -0.42 -0.89 3.31
CA LEU A 331 -0.02 -2.03 4.12
C LEU A 331 0.00 -3.33 3.31
N ILE A 332 -0.88 -3.47 2.31
CA ILE A 332 -0.84 -4.58 1.35
C ILE A 332 0.45 -4.53 0.53
N ARG A 333 0.89 -3.35 0.05
CA ARG A 333 2.17 -3.24 -0.67
C ARG A 333 3.35 -3.69 0.19
N ILE A 334 3.34 -3.37 1.49
CA ILE A 334 4.35 -3.84 2.44
C ILE A 334 4.27 -5.36 2.61
N ALA A 335 3.08 -5.93 2.74
CA ALA A 335 2.89 -7.38 2.83
C ALA A 335 3.37 -8.09 1.56
N GLU A 336 3.02 -7.58 0.38
CA GLU A 336 3.44 -8.14 -0.90
C GLU A 336 4.97 -8.07 -1.08
N ALA A 337 5.57 -6.92 -0.80
CA ALA A 337 7.03 -6.78 -0.84
C ALA A 337 7.73 -7.78 0.11
N ALA A 338 7.20 -7.94 1.32
CA ALA A 338 7.71 -8.93 2.28
C ALA A 338 7.53 -10.38 1.76
N ASN A 339 6.38 -10.70 1.16
CA ASN A 339 6.11 -12.02 0.57
C ASN A 339 7.05 -12.33 -0.58
N GLN A 340 7.37 -11.36 -1.43
CA GLN A 340 8.34 -11.53 -2.51
C GLN A 340 9.72 -11.90 -1.98
N VAL A 341 10.21 -11.19 -0.96
CA VAL A 341 11.52 -11.46 -0.32
C VAL A 341 11.53 -12.80 0.40
N ARG A 342 10.43 -13.16 1.06
CA ARG A 342 10.25 -14.43 1.77
C ARG A 342 10.01 -15.63 0.84
N GLY A 343 9.73 -15.38 -0.43
CA GLY A 343 9.41 -16.45 -1.40
C GLY A 343 8.00 -17.04 -1.20
N THR A 344 7.08 -16.29 -0.63
CA THR A 344 5.71 -16.68 -0.27
C THR A 344 4.62 -16.00 -1.10
N ALA A 345 4.99 -15.24 -2.16
CA ALA A 345 4.04 -14.49 -2.99
C ALA A 345 3.22 -15.38 -3.97
N GLY A 346 3.33 -16.69 -3.91
CA GLY A 346 2.49 -17.60 -4.69
C GLY A 346 2.63 -17.46 -6.21
N ALA A 347 1.51 -17.28 -6.92
CA ALA A 347 1.46 -17.27 -8.38
C ALA A 347 2.16 -16.07 -9.04
N HIS A 348 2.30 -14.96 -8.29
CA HIS A 348 2.98 -13.75 -8.76
C HIS A 348 4.40 -13.58 -8.21
N GLN A 349 4.97 -14.64 -7.63
CA GLN A 349 6.34 -14.64 -7.11
C GLN A 349 7.36 -14.28 -8.20
N VAL A 350 8.18 -13.29 -7.93
CA VAL A 350 9.38 -12.94 -8.71
C VAL A 350 10.52 -13.87 -8.29
N LYS A 351 11.08 -14.60 -9.25
CA LYS A 351 12.08 -15.61 -8.97
C LYS A 351 13.38 -15.00 -8.44
N GLY A 352 13.75 -15.39 -7.23
CA GLY A 352 15.03 -15.00 -6.62
C GLY A 352 15.04 -13.60 -6.02
N ALA A 353 13.88 -12.96 -5.85
CA ALA A 353 13.76 -11.65 -5.20
C ALA A 353 14.35 -11.68 -3.79
N LYS A 354 15.19 -10.70 -3.49
CA LYS A 354 15.88 -10.52 -2.19
C LYS A 354 15.67 -9.13 -1.62
N ASN A 355 15.52 -8.14 -2.49
CA ASN A 355 15.33 -6.75 -2.11
C ASN A 355 14.05 -6.23 -2.75
N ALA A 356 13.12 -5.78 -1.92
CA ALA A 356 11.88 -5.20 -2.38
C ALA A 356 11.64 -3.83 -1.77
N LEU A 357 10.95 -2.96 -2.51
CA LEU A 357 10.49 -1.67 -2.05
C LEU A 357 8.96 -1.67 -2.06
N ALA A 358 8.36 -1.23 -0.96
CA ALA A 358 6.95 -0.91 -0.88
C ALA A 358 6.77 0.61 -0.87
N HIS A 359 5.92 1.12 -1.74
CA HIS A 359 5.52 2.52 -1.78
C HIS A 359 4.05 2.63 -1.41
N ALA A 360 3.73 3.57 -0.54
CA ALA A 360 2.37 3.91 -0.19
C ALA A 360 2.09 5.40 -0.46
N ALA A 361 0.87 5.69 -0.86
CA ALA A 361 0.36 7.04 -1.02
C ALA A 361 -1.10 7.10 -0.55
N SER A 362 -1.46 8.14 0.17
CA SER A 362 -2.82 8.35 0.64
C SER A 362 -3.21 9.83 0.58
N GLY A 363 -4.52 10.13 0.67
CA GLY A 363 -5.02 11.49 0.72
C GLY A 363 -4.70 12.34 -0.52
N PHE A 364 -5.09 11.94 -1.71
CA PHE A 364 -4.75 12.59 -2.99
C PHE A 364 -3.23 12.57 -3.29
N ALA A 365 -2.54 11.50 -2.96
CA ALA A 365 -1.09 11.42 -3.00
C ALA A 365 -0.43 12.58 -2.23
N MET A 366 -0.94 12.88 -1.06
CA MET A 366 -0.48 13.96 -0.19
C MET A 366 0.49 13.44 0.87
N MET A 367 0.33 12.18 1.27
CA MET A 367 1.21 11.48 2.23
C MET A 367 1.86 10.28 1.56
N TYR A 368 3.15 10.14 1.76
CA TYR A 368 3.95 9.05 1.22
C TYR A 368 4.73 8.36 2.33
#